data_981328344ddd81d0b40c0cdde8f1764d
#
_entry.id   981328344ddd81d0b40c0cdde8f1764d
#
_cell.length_a   1.000
_cell.length_b   1.000
_cell.length_c   1.000
_cell.angle_alpha   90.00
_cell.angle_beta   90.00
_cell.angle_gamma   90.00
#
_symmetry.space_group_name_H-M   'P 1'
#
loop_
_entity.id
_entity.type
_entity.pdbx_description
1 polymer ?
#
loop_
_entity_poly.entity_id
_entity_poly.type
_entity_poly.pdbx_seq_one_letter_code
_entity_poly.pdbx_strand_id
1 'polypeptide(L)'
;MNEVKNILEVKDLEVVYETDLEIVHAVNGISFLVKEGETVGLVGETGAGKSTTALSILRLLAENTGKIRNGSICFDGEDIMEMDTLALQKMRGKDISMIFQDPMTSLNPVLTVGAQIGEVLKLHNSKLSSHEIEEYVDKMLRLVGIPTERKSEYPHQFSGGMKQRVVIAIALACEPRLLIADEPTTALDVTIQAQVLDMMENLKKQLNTSMILITHDMGIVAETCDQVLIMYAGEIIERGSVYDIFNSEVHHPYTEGLFGSIPRLDDETDRLKPIKGLMPDPTNLPEGCSFSPRCPKCMEICKKEKPSV
;
A
#
# COMPACT_ATOMS: atom_id res chain seq x y z
N MET A 1 8.98 21.97 19.96
CA MET A 1 8.71 21.16 18.75
C MET A 1 7.67 20.14 19.19
N ASN A 2 6.45 20.18 18.66
CA ASN A 2 5.47 19.12 18.95
C ASN A 2 6.03 17.83 18.35
N GLU A 3 6.17 16.78 19.14
CA GLU A 3 6.48 15.46 18.63
C GLU A 3 5.37 15.07 17.63
N VAL A 4 5.75 14.74 16.40
CA VAL A 4 4.81 14.28 15.39
C VAL A 4 4.29 12.92 15.84
N LYS A 5 2.98 12.81 16.00
CA LYS A 5 2.32 11.61 16.51
C LYS A 5 2.39 10.46 15.50
N ASN A 6 2.66 9.26 15.96
CA ASN A 6 2.52 8.06 15.16
C ASN A 6 1.03 7.74 14.99
N ILE A 7 0.59 7.63 13.73
CA ILE A 7 -0.79 7.21 13.42
C ILE A 7 -0.92 5.69 13.33
N LEU A 8 0.13 5.01 12.87
CA LEU A 8 0.19 3.55 12.81
C LEU A 8 1.52 3.06 13.36
N GLU A 9 1.46 2.03 14.18
CA GLU A 9 2.60 1.30 14.71
C GLU A 9 2.42 -0.20 14.43
N VAL A 10 3.34 -0.80 13.68
CA VAL A 10 3.41 -2.24 13.44
C VAL A 10 4.68 -2.75 14.10
N LYS A 11 4.56 -3.78 14.97
CA LYS A 11 5.67 -4.38 15.69
C LYS A 11 5.69 -5.88 15.52
N ASP A 12 6.83 -6.42 15.09
CA ASP A 12 7.15 -7.84 14.98
C ASP A 12 6.05 -8.67 14.30
N LEU A 13 5.42 -8.08 13.26
CA LEU A 13 4.30 -8.69 12.56
C LEU A 13 4.74 -9.92 11.80
N GLU A 14 4.16 -11.07 12.15
CA GLU A 14 4.32 -12.33 11.44
C GLU A 14 2.98 -12.83 10.90
N VAL A 15 2.93 -13.11 9.59
CA VAL A 15 1.72 -13.57 8.92
C VAL A 15 2.03 -14.81 8.09
N VAL A 16 1.17 -15.82 8.25
CA VAL A 16 1.23 -17.04 7.46
C VAL A 16 -0.11 -17.33 6.79
N TYR A 17 -0.04 -18.04 5.67
CA TYR A 17 -1.20 -18.72 5.10
C TYR A 17 -1.05 -20.21 5.30
N GLU A 18 -1.96 -20.80 6.06
CA GLU A 18 -1.99 -22.23 6.38
C GLU A 18 -3.03 -22.94 5.52
N THR A 19 -2.58 -23.97 4.82
CA THR A 19 -3.44 -24.93 4.11
C THR A 19 -3.22 -26.31 4.70
N ASP A 20 -4.02 -27.29 4.28
CA ASP A 20 -3.83 -28.69 4.70
C ASP A 20 -2.50 -29.30 4.20
N LEU A 21 -1.86 -28.66 3.22
CA LEU A 21 -0.66 -29.17 2.54
C LEU A 21 0.62 -28.44 2.99
N GLU A 22 0.53 -27.13 3.27
CA GLU A 22 1.72 -26.30 3.47
C GLU A 22 1.42 -25.03 4.29
N ILE A 23 2.48 -24.45 4.84
CA ILE A 23 2.46 -23.16 5.51
C ILE A 23 3.31 -22.18 4.68
N VAL A 24 2.68 -21.12 4.21
CA VAL A 24 3.33 -20.04 3.46
C VAL A 24 3.68 -18.91 4.41
N HIS A 25 4.95 -18.62 4.60
CA HIS A 25 5.46 -17.52 5.43
C HIS A 25 5.43 -16.21 4.63
N ALA A 26 4.34 -15.46 4.73
CA ALA A 26 4.11 -14.29 3.90
C ALA A 26 4.70 -12.99 4.48
N VAL A 27 4.74 -12.87 5.82
CA VAL A 27 5.37 -11.73 6.53
C VAL A 27 6.12 -12.27 7.72
N ASN A 28 7.37 -11.83 7.93
CA ASN A 28 8.35 -12.49 8.78
C ASN A 28 9.00 -11.51 9.77
N GLY A 29 8.22 -11.01 10.75
CA GLY A 29 8.73 -10.19 11.85
C GLY A 29 9.01 -8.74 11.45
N ILE A 30 8.13 -8.10 10.68
CA ILE A 30 8.33 -6.70 10.27
C ILE A 30 7.89 -5.71 11.34
N SER A 31 8.64 -4.61 11.47
CA SER A 31 8.32 -3.50 12.37
C SER A 31 8.53 -2.17 11.67
N PHE A 32 7.52 -1.28 11.70
CA PHE A 32 7.59 0.06 11.12
C PHE A 32 6.55 1.00 11.74
N LEU A 33 6.71 2.30 11.46
CA LEU A 33 5.85 3.37 11.94
C LEU A 33 5.38 4.21 10.75
N VAL A 34 4.18 4.78 10.87
CA VAL A 34 3.68 5.84 9.99
C VAL A 34 3.28 7.01 10.87
N LYS A 35 3.82 8.20 10.58
CA LYS A 35 3.47 9.43 11.29
C LYS A 35 2.27 10.12 10.65
N GLU A 36 1.60 11.00 11.42
CA GLU A 36 0.51 11.80 10.87
C GLU A 36 0.97 12.66 9.69
N GLY A 37 0.23 12.59 8.57
CA GLY A 37 0.50 13.30 7.33
C GLY A 37 1.66 12.73 6.49
N GLU A 38 2.37 11.70 6.96
CA GLU A 38 3.51 11.08 6.27
C GLU A 38 3.04 10.11 5.18
N THR A 39 3.82 10.00 4.10
CA THR A 39 3.70 8.93 3.12
C THR A 39 4.84 7.94 3.27
N VAL A 40 4.53 6.69 3.57
CA VAL A 40 5.48 5.58 3.65
C VAL A 40 5.35 4.70 2.42
N GLY A 41 6.42 4.58 1.64
CA GLY A 41 6.50 3.66 0.50
C GLY A 41 6.86 2.24 0.96
N LEU A 42 6.06 1.25 0.64
CA LEU A 42 6.35 -0.16 0.85
C LEU A 42 6.68 -0.81 -0.50
N VAL A 43 7.96 -1.07 -0.74
CA VAL A 43 8.49 -1.43 -2.06
C VAL A 43 9.04 -2.85 -2.08
N GLY A 44 8.89 -3.54 -3.19
CA GLY A 44 9.45 -4.88 -3.40
C GLY A 44 8.80 -5.61 -4.56
N GLU A 45 9.38 -6.74 -4.96
CA GLU A 45 8.83 -7.61 -6.01
C GLU A 45 7.45 -8.18 -5.64
N THR A 46 6.73 -8.69 -6.64
CA THR A 46 5.48 -9.44 -6.41
C THR A 46 5.77 -10.65 -5.51
N GLY A 47 4.93 -10.88 -4.51
CA GLY A 47 5.14 -11.93 -3.53
C GLY A 47 6.04 -11.54 -2.33
N ALA A 48 6.56 -10.32 -2.27
CA ALA A 48 7.39 -9.87 -1.13
C ALA A 48 6.61 -9.72 0.20
N GLY A 49 5.26 -9.82 0.20
CA GLY A 49 4.43 -9.71 1.41
C GLY A 49 3.73 -8.35 1.59
N LYS A 50 3.87 -7.43 0.63
CA LYS A 50 3.33 -6.05 0.72
C LYS A 50 1.81 -5.99 0.92
N SER A 51 1.05 -6.60 0.02
CA SER A 51 -0.42 -6.65 0.12
C SER A 51 -0.89 -7.43 1.35
N THR A 52 -0.16 -8.49 1.74
CA THR A 52 -0.43 -9.23 2.98
C THR A 52 -0.29 -8.33 4.21
N THR A 53 0.74 -7.48 4.25
CA THR A 53 0.92 -6.49 5.31
C THR A 53 -0.26 -5.51 5.36
N ALA A 54 -0.70 -4.98 4.22
CA ALA A 54 -1.86 -4.09 4.11
C ALA A 54 -3.15 -4.76 4.60
N LEU A 55 -3.41 -5.99 4.15
CA LEU A 55 -4.58 -6.76 4.57
C LEU A 55 -4.55 -7.11 6.06
N SER A 56 -3.36 -7.30 6.64
CA SER A 56 -3.19 -7.55 8.08
C SER A 56 -3.56 -6.33 8.92
N ILE A 57 -3.16 -5.12 8.49
CA ILE A 57 -3.53 -3.86 9.15
C ILE A 57 -5.05 -3.71 9.21
N LEU A 58 -5.74 -4.10 8.16
CA LEU A 58 -7.21 -4.06 8.10
C LEU A 58 -7.89 -5.31 8.68
N ARG A 59 -7.12 -6.33 9.09
CA ARG A 59 -7.63 -7.65 9.45
C ARG A 59 -8.58 -8.22 8.37
N LEU A 60 -8.16 -8.13 7.12
CA LEU A 60 -8.85 -8.65 5.93
C LEU A 60 -8.14 -9.85 5.29
N LEU A 61 -7.31 -10.55 6.07
CA LEU A 61 -6.73 -11.82 5.63
C LEU A 61 -7.83 -12.86 5.37
N ALA A 62 -7.58 -13.80 4.46
CA ALA A 62 -8.52 -14.87 4.15
C ALA A 62 -8.82 -15.70 5.43
N GLU A 63 -10.09 -15.75 5.83
CA GLU A 63 -10.53 -16.27 7.14
C GLU A 63 -10.04 -17.70 7.43
N ASN A 64 -10.01 -18.56 6.40
CA ASN A 64 -9.68 -19.98 6.58
C ASN A 64 -8.17 -20.29 6.55
N THR A 65 -7.35 -19.42 5.96
CA THR A 65 -5.94 -19.69 5.72
C THR A 65 -5.02 -18.64 6.31
N GLY A 66 -5.41 -17.36 6.28
CA GLY A 66 -4.56 -16.25 6.73
C GLY A 66 -4.56 -16.09 8.24
N LYS A 67 -3.38 -16.16 8.86
CA LYS A 67 -3.22 -16.03 10.32
C LYS A 67 -2.09 -15.09 10.67
N ILE A 68 -2.38 -14.13 11.56
CA ILE A 68 -1.34 -13.35 12.24
C ILE A 68 -0.82 -14.23 13.38
N ARG A 69 0.45 -14.65 13.29
CA ARG A 69 1.11 -15.53 14.25
C ARG A 69 1.71 -14.78 15.43
N ASN A 70 2.25 -13.59 15.15
CA ASN A 70 2.93 -12.77 16.14
C ASN A 70 2.81 -11.28 15.77
N GLY A 71 3.13 -10.43 16.74
CA GLY A 71 3.18 -8.98 16.57
C GLY A 71 1.95 -8.24 17.03
N SER A 72 2.03 -6.91 16.95
CA SER A 72 0.93 -5.99 17.26
C SER A 72 0.78 -4.94 16.19
N ILE A 73 -0.43 -4.46 16.01
CA ILE A 73 -0.80 -3.39 15.08
C ILE A 73 -1.61 -2.36 15.85
N CYS A 74 -1.01 -1.21 16.15
CA CYS A 74 -1.67 -0.11 16.85
C CYS A 74 -1.98 1.03 15.88
N PHE A 75 -3.24 1.43 15.82
CA PHE A 75 -3.71 2.59 15.07
C PHE A 75 -4.22 3.65 16.03
N ASP A 76 -3.67 4.86 15.96
CA ASP A 76 -4.00 5.98 16.84
C ASP A 76 -3.93 5.65 18.34
N GLY A 77 -3.07 4.71 18.72
CA GLY A 77 -2.89 4.24 20.09
C GLY A 77 -3.83 3.09 20.51
N GLU A 78 -4.74 2.64 19.64
CA GLU A 78 -5.62 1.50 19.87
C GLU A 78 -5.07 0.24 19.17
N ASP A 79 -5.03 -0.89 19.89
CA ASP A 79 -4.59 -2.17 19.31
C ASP A 79 -5.69 -2.75 18.42
N ILE A 80 -5.43 -2.81 17.11
CA ILE A 80 -6.36 -3.38 16.13
C ILE A 80 -6.60 -4.89 16.39
N MET A 81 -5.62 -5.57 17.01
CA MET A 81 -5.73 -7.01 17.29
C MET A 81 -6.79 -7.31 18.36
N GLU A 82 -7.04 -6.37 19.26
CA GLU A 82 -8.04 -6.48 20.33
C GLU A 82 -9.45 -6.03 19.92
N MET A 83 -9.58 -5.38 18.74
CA MET A 83 -10.86 -4.87 18.25
C MET A 83 -11.83 -6.01 17.91
N ASP A 84 -13.07 -5.86 18.33
CA ASP A 84 -14.17 -6.74 17.92
C ASP A 84 -14.61 -6.44 16.46
N THR A 85 -15.47 -7.30 15.92
CA THR A 85 -15.96 -7.16 14.53
C THR A 85 -16.68 -5.83 14.29
N LEU A 86 -17.42 -5.30 15.25
CA LEU A 86 -18.15 -4.04 15.10
C LEU A 86 -17.20 -2.83 15.11
N ALA A 87 -16.17 -2.85 15.95
CA ALA A 87 -15.13 -1.82 15.97
C ALA A 87 -14.36 -1.80 14.64
N LEU A 88 -13.96 -2.97 14.14
CA LEU A 88 -13.30 -3.11 12.84
C LEU A 88 -14.17 -2.61 11.68
N GLN A 89 -15.46 -2.92 11.66
CA GLN A 89 -16.39 -2.43 10.64
C GLN A 89 -16.52 -0.91 10.66
N LYS A 90 -16.51 -0.30 11.85
CA LYS A 90 -16.55 1.17 11.99
C LYS A 90 -15.26 1.83 11.53
N MET A 91 -14.11 1.24 11.83
CA MET A 91 -12.79 1.74 11.49
C MET A 91 -12.53 1.68 9.97
N ARG A 92 -12.87 0.54 9.34
CA ARG A 92 -12.64 0.30 7.91
C ARG A 92 -13.50 1.25 7.07
N GLY A 93 -12.86 1.96 6.15
CA GLY A 93 -13.50 2.95 5.26
C GLY A 93 -13.72 4.32 5.89
N LYS A 94 -13.70 4.43 7.22
CA LYS A 94 -13.84 5.69 7.95
C LYS A 94 -12.50 6.22 8.45
N ASP A 95 -11.78 5.44 9.25
CA ASP A 95 -10.52 5.87 9.85
C ASP A 95 -9.32 5.36 9.06
N ILE A 96 -9.39 4.11 8.57
CA ILE A 96 -8.43 3.51 7.64
C ILE A 96 -9.19 3.08 6.38
N SER A 97 -8.74 3.55 5.22
CA SER A 97 -9.28 3.16 3.92
C SER A 97 -8.22 2.51 3.06
N MET A 98 -8.64 1.70 2.09
CA MET A 98 -7.73 1.00 1.18
C MET A 98 -8.19 1.11 -0.27
N ILE A 99 -7.22 1.37 -1.15
CA ILE A 99 -7.35 1.20 -2.60
C ILE A 99 -6.68 -0.13 -2.94
N PHE A 100 -7.45 -1.06 -3.49
CA PHE A 100 -6.97 -2.38 -3.91
C PHE A 100 -6.33 -2.33 -5.29
N GLN A 101 -5.49 -3.31 -5.59
CA GLN A 101 -4.63 -3.38 -6.78
C GLN A 101 -5.38 -3.29 -8.12
N ASP A 102 -6.64 -3.73 -8.21
CA ASP A 102 -7.40 -3.70 -9.47
C ASP A 102 -8.64 -2.80 -9.38
N PRO A 103 -8.58 -1.58 -9.95
CA PRO A 103 -9.71 -0.68 -9.96
C PRO A 103 -10.87 -1.17 -10.84
N MET A 104 -10.59 -2.08 -11.78
CA MET A 104 -11.62 -2.58 -12.71
C MET A 104 -12.59 -3.52 -12.01
N THR A 105 -12.11 -4.28 -11.03
CA THR A 105 -12.91 -5.20 -10.22
C THR A 105 -13.48 -4.57 -8.95
N SER A 106 -12.96 -3.40 -8.54
CA SER A 106 -13.37 -2.71 -7.32
C SER A 106 -14.73 -2.00 -7.43
N LEU A 107 -15.16 -1.64 -8.65
CA LEU A 107 -16.42 -0.95 -8.87
C LEU A 107 -17.55 -1.93 -9.22
N ASN A 108 -18.69 -1.79 -8.56
CA ASN A 108 -19.88 -2.55 -8.87
C ASN A 108 -20.47 -2.07 -10.22
N PRO A 109 -20.51 -2.91 -11.28
CA PRO A 109 -20.91 -2.49 -12.62
C PRO A 109 -22.41 -2.14 -12.75
N VAL A 110 -23.25 -2.57 -11.81
CA VAL A 110 -24.71 -2.33 -11.83
C VAL A 110 -25.17 -1.18 -10.96
N LEU A 111 -24.24 -0.49 -10.28
CA LEU A 111 -24.52 0.71 -9.52
C LEU A 111 -23.89 1.93 -10.20
N THR A 112 -24.53 3.08 -10.08
CA THR A 112 -23.97 4.34 -10.58
C THR A 112 -22.77 4.77 -9.73
N VAL A 113 -21.89 5.55 -10.30
CA VAL A 113 -20.70 6.06 -9.60
C VAL A 113 -21.08 6.87 -8.35
N GLY A 114 -22.07 7.77 -8.47
CA GLY A 114 -22.55 8.54 -7.33
C GLY A 114 -23.17 7.68 -6.23
N ALA A 115 -23.88 6.60 -6.58
CA ALA A 115 -24.44 5.67 -5.61
C ALA A 115 -23.34 4.98 -4.79
N GLN A 116 -22.24 4.56 -5.44
CA GLN A 116 -21.13 3.87 -4.78
C GLN A 116 -20.35 4.81 -3.83
N ILE A 117 -20.10 6.06 -4.24
CA ILE A 117 -19.48 7.06 -3.35
C ILE A 117 -20.42 7.37 -2.17
N GLY A 118 -21.72 7.54 -2.43
CA GLY A 118 -22.72 7.84 -1.39
C GLY A 118 -22.97 6.68 -0.42
N GLU A 119 -22.72 5.43 -0.83
CA GLU A 119 -22.90 4.24 0.02
C GLU A 119 -21.95 4.28 1.23
N VAL A 120 -20.67 4.59 1.01
CA VAL A 120 -19.68 4.67 2.09
C VAL A 120 -20.07 5.76 3.11
N LEU A 121 -20.54 6.91 2.61
CA LEU A 121 -21.02 7.99 3.47
C LEU A 121 -22.23 7.56 4.31
N LYS A 122 -23.19 6.83 3.73
CA LYS A 122 -24.37 6.31 4.45
C LYS A 122 -23.99 5.31 5.53
N LEU A 123 -23.04 4.44 5.25
CA LEU A 123 -22.59 3.41 6.20
C LEU A 123 -21.93 4.02 7.44
N HIS A 124 -21.13 5.08 7.26
CA HIS A 124 -20.35 5.66 8.36
C HIS A 124 -20.97 6.91 8.98
N ASN A 125 -21.91 7.56 8.32
CA ASN A 125 -22.54 8.81 8.76
C ASN A 125 -24.08 8.71 8.71
N SER A 126 -24.65 7.91 9.59
CA SER A 126 -26.10 7.66 9.67
C SER A 126 -26.96 8.91 9.93
N LYS A 127 -26.35 10.05 10.29
CA LYS A 127 -27.04 11.31 10.55
C LYS A 127 -27.18 12.19 9.31
N LEU A 128 -26.46 11.91 8.23
CA LEU A 128 -26.53 12.71 7.02
C LEU A 128 -27.86 12.48 6.29
N SER A 129 -28.51 13.55 5.90
CA SER A 129 -29.66 13.52 4.99
C SER A 129 -29.24 13.12 3.57
N SER A 130 -30.20 12.68 2.77
CA SER A 130 -29.92 12.31 1.36
C SER A 130 -29.37 13.49 0.56
N HIS A 131 -29.76 14.73 0.87
CA HIS A 131 -29.26 15.95 0.24
C HIS A 131 -27.79 16.21 0.59
N GLU A 132 -27.43 16.11 1.88
CA GLU A 132 -26.05 16.27 2.32
C GLU A 132 -25.13 15.22 1.70
N ILE A 133 -25.58 13.97 1.60
CA ILE A 133 -24.82 12.91 0.92
C ILE A 133 -24.59 13.25 -0.55
N GLU A 134 -25.60 13.80 -1.23
CA GLU A 134 -25.48 14.20 -2.63
C GLU A 134 -24.47 15.35 -2.80
N GLU A 135 -24.48 16.34 -1.90
CA GLU A 135 -23.48 17.42 -1.89
C GLU A 135 -22.05 16.90 -1.65
N TYR A 136 -21.89 15.93 -0.74
CA TYR A 136 -20.59 15.26 -0.52
C TYR A 136 -20.13 14.49 -1.75
N VAL A 137 -21.02 13.74 -2.41
CA VAL A 137 -20.71 13.04 -3.67
C VAL A 137 -20.23 14.03 -4.73
N ASP A 138 -20.93 15.14 -4.88
CA ASP A 138 -20.55 16.20 -5.83
C ASP A 138 -19.19 16.84 -5.46
N LYS A 139 -18.93 17.04 -4.16
CA LYS A 139 -17.62 17.49 -3.65
C LYS A 139 -16.52 16.51 -4.04
N MET A 140 -16.70 15.21 -3.77
CA MET A 140 -15.71 14.19 -4.05
C MET A 140 -15.42 14.04 -5.55
N LEU A 141 -16.44 14.05 -6.40
CA LEU A 141 -16.27 14.03 -7.85
C LEU A 141 -15.46 15.22 -8.36
N ARG A 142 -15.77 16.42 -7.87
CA ARG A 142 -14.98 17.63 -8.21
C ARG A 142 -13.53 17.52 -7.78
N LEU A 143 -13.27 17.00 -6.57
CA LEU A 143 -11.91 16.81 -6.03
C LEU A 143 -11.06 15.85 -6.88
N VAL A 144 -11.67 14.82 -7.45
CA VAL A 144 -10.97 13.88 -8.35
C VAL A 144 -11.04 14.29 -9.83
N GLY A 145 -11.56 15.47 -10.13
CA GLY A 145 -11.62 16.04 -11.49
C GLY A 145 -12.64 15.36 -12.41
N ILE A 146 -13.74 14.82 -11.84
CA ILE A 146 -14.87 14.26 -12.59
C ILE A 146 -16.04 15.24 -12.55
N PRO A 147 -16.66 15.60 -13.71
CA PRO A 147 -17.86 16.42 -13.74
C PRO A 147 -19.00 15.81 -12.94
N THR A 148 -19.68 16.60 -12.11
CA THR A 148 -20.73 16.13 -11.18
C THR A 148 -21.94 15.55 -11.89
N GLU A 149 -22.22 15.98 -13.12
CA GLU A 149 -23.30 15.46 -13.97
C GLU A 149 -23.15 13.97 -14.26
N ARG A 150 -21.89 13.48 -14.22
CA ARG A 150 -21.58 12.07 -14.49
C ARG A 150 -21.81 11.14 -13.30
N LYS A 151 -22.28 11.66 -12.14
CA LYS A 151 -22.59 10.82 -10.97
C LYS A 151 -23.67 9.76 -11.23
N SER A 152 -24.56 9.99 -12.21
CA SER A 152 -25.62 9.07 -12.61
C SER A 152 -25.16 8.01 -13.62
N GLU A 153 -23.92 8.08 -14.10
CA GLU A 153 -23.36 7.11 -15.04
C GLU A 153 -22.83 5.87 -14.33
N TYR A 154 -22.68 4.79 -15.09
CA TYR A 154 -22.18 3.50 -14.64
C TYR A 154 -20.68 3.34 -14.92
N PRO A 155 -19.96 2.48 -14.18
CA PRO A 155 -18.51 2.28 -14.37
C PRO A 155 -18.08 1.96 -15.80
N HIS A 156 -18.89 1.22 -16.58
CA HIS A 156 -18.55 0.88 -17.96
C HIS A 156 -18.51 2.09 -18.92
N GLN A 157 -19.04 3.25 -18.51
CA GLN A 157 -19.03 4.48 -19.30
C GLN A 157 -17.78 5.33 -19.03
N PHE A 158 -16.88 4.87 -18.11
CA PHE A 158 -15.66 5.56 -17.71
C PHE A 158 -14.41 4.88 -18.30
N SER A 159 -13.40 5.68 -18.64
CA SER A 159 -12.07 5.15 -18.99
C SER A 159 -11.38 4.55 -17.75
N GLY A 160 -10.29 3.79 -17.94
CA GLY A 160 -9.53 3.20 -16.84
C GLY A 160 -9.08 4.25 -15.80
N GLY A 161 -8.47 5.34 -16.25
CA GLY A 161 -8.05 6.42 -15.37
C GLY A 161 -9.20 7.14 -14.67
N MET A 162 -10.38 7.24 -15.30
CA MET A 162 -11.57 7.79 -14.63
C MET A 162 -12.14 6.82 -13.58
N LYS A 163 -12.14 5.52 -13.85
CA LYS A 163 -12.53 4.50 -12.85
C LYS A 163 -11.60 4.56 -11.65
N GLN A 164 -10.30 4.71 -11.87
CA GLN A 164 -9.34 4.86 -10.79
C GLN A 164 -9.64 6.10 -9.94
N ARG A 165 -9.93 7.23 -10.56
CA ARG A 165 -10.35 8.45 -9.85
C ARG A 165 -11.61 8.24 -9.02
N VAL A 166 -12.57 7.45 -9.51
CA VAL A 166 -13.79 7.08 -8.76
C VAL A 166 -13.43 6.21 -7.54
N VAL A 167 -12.56 5.21 -7.69
CA VAL A 167 -12.10 4.36 -6.57
C VAL A 167 -11.41 5.20 -5.51
N ILE A 168 -10.57 6.16 -5.91
CA ILE A 168 -9.93 7.11 -5.00
C ILE A 168 -10.97 7.98 -4.29
N ALA A 169 -12.00 8.47 -5.02
CA ALA A 169 -13.09 9.23 -4.42
C ALA A 169 -13.86 8.41 -3.37
N ILE A 170 -14.13 7.14 -3.63
CA ILE A 170 -14.76 6.22 -2.69
C ILE A 170 -13.87 6.04 -1.44
N ALA A 171 -12.58 5.78 -1.65
CA ALA A 171 -11.63 5.56 -0.56
C ALA A 171 -11.47 6.77 0.36
N LEU A 172 -11.58 7.98 -0.19
CA LEU A 172 -11.41 9.24 0.54
C LEU A 172 -12.74 9.88 0.98
N ALA A 173 -13.89 9.30 0.65
CA ALA A 173 -15.22 9.89 0.90
C ALA A 173 -15.49 10.19 2.39
N CYS A 174 -14.96 9.38 3.30
CA CYS A 174 -15.07 9.61 4.75
C CYS A 174 -13.88 10.37 5.36
N GLU A 175 -13.01 10.95 4.54
CA GLU A 175 -11.82 11.70 4.96
C GLU A 175 -10.96 10.88 5.95
N PRO A 176 -10.47 9.67 5.56
CA PRO A 176 -9.77 8.77 6.45
C PRO A 176 -8.45 9.37 6.93
N ARG A 177 -8.01 8.98 8.12
CA ARG A 177 -6.72 9.41 8.69
C ARG A 177 -5.53 8.63 8.09
N LEU A 178 -5.78 7.39 7.63
CA LEU A 178 -4.79 6.56 6.93
C LEU A 178 -5.39 5.99 5.65
N LEU A 179 -4.71 6.21 4.53
CA LEU A 179 -4.99 5.58 3.24
C LEU A 179 -3.92 4.55 2.93
N ILE A 180 -4.31 3.32 2.66
CA ILE A 180 -3.43 2.28 2.12
C ILE A 180 -3.72 2.17 0.63
N ALA A 181 -2.73 2.48 -0.21
CA ALA A 181 -2.86 2.43 -1.66
C ALA A 181 -1.99 1.28 -2.21
N ASP A 182 -2.63 0.17 -2.58
CA ASP A 182 -1.94 -1.01 -3.11
C ASP A 182 -1.91 -0.94 -4.64
N GLU A 183 -0.73 -0.59 -5.17
CA GLU A 183 -0.47 -0.39 -6.60
C GLU A 183 -1.55 0.46 -7.32
N PRO A 184 -1.84 1.69 -6.82
CA PRO A 184 -3.01 2.45 -7.23
C PRO A 184 -2.99 2.91 -8.69
N THR A 185 -1.88 2.74 -9.40
CA THR A 185 -1.72 3.17 -10.80
C THR A 185 -1.39 2.03 -11.75
N THR A 186 -1.42 0.79 -11.29
CA THR A 186 -1.23 -0.38 -12.13
C THR A 186 -2.29 -0.41 -13.24
N ALA A 187 -1.87 -0.76 -14.46
CA ALA A 187 -2.68 -0.78 -15.68
C ALA A 187 -3.12 0.61 -16.24
N LEU A 188 -2.50 1.70 -15.77
CA LEU A 188 -2.65 3.03 -16.37
C LEU A 188 -1.44 3.36 -17.26
N ASP A 189 -1.66 4.18 -18.28
CA ASP A 189 -0.55 4.75 -19.04
C ASP A 189 0.23 5.78 -18.21
N VAL A 190 1.51 5.99 -18.52
CA VAL A 190 2.44 6.82 -17.73
C VAL A 190 1.91 8.23 -17.49
N THR A 191 1.24 8.83 -18.47
CA THR A 191 0.70 10.20 -18.34
C THR A 191 -0.46 10.25 -17.35
N ILE A 192 -1.37 9.30 -17.43
CA ILE A 192 -2.51 9.20 -16.50
C ILE A 192 -2.03 8.81 -15.10
N GLN A 193 -1.02 7.94 -14.99
CA GLN A 193 -0.39 7.56 -13.73
C GLN A 193 0.13 8.79 -12.97
N ALA A 194 0.93 9.65 -13.62
CA ALA A 194 1.44 10.87 -13.01
C ALA A 194 0.30 11.78 -12.53
N GLN A 195 -0.74 11.99 -13.36
CA GLN A 195 -1.90 12.82 -12.98
C GLN A 195 -2.66 12.26 -11.79
N VAL A 196 -2.79 10.93 -11.67
CA VAL A 196 -3.47 10.27 -10.55
C VAL A 196 -2.66 10.42 -9.26
N LEU A 197 -1.34 10.26 -9.33
CA LEU A 197 -0.46 10.42 -8.17
C LEU A 197 -0.43 11.86 -7.66
N ASP A 198 -0.30 12.85 -8.55
CA ASP A 198 -0.39 14.27 -8.20
C ASP A 198 -1.72 14.61 -7.53
N MET A 199 -2.82 14.08 -8.07
CA MET A 199 -4.16 14.25 -7.48
C MET A 199 -4.21 13.62 -6.08
N MET A 200 -3.71 12.40 -5.89
CA MET A 200 -3.69 11.72 -4.59
C MET A 200 -2.87 12.51 -3.57
N GLU A 201 -1.71 13.03 -3.94
CA GLU A 201 -0.87 13.83 -3.06
C GLU A 201 -1.57 15.14 -2.64
N ASN A 202 -2.22 15.82 -3.58
CA ASN A 202 -2.98 17.03 -3.30
C ASN A 202 -4.15 16.74 -2.36
N LEU A 203 -4.90 15.66 -2.59
CA LEU A 203 -6.00 15.23 -1.72
C LEU A 203 -5.52 14.84 -0.32
N LYS A 204 -4.42 14.08 -0.23
CA LYS A 204 -3.77 13.74 1.04
C LYS A 204 -3.47 14.99 1.86
N LYS A 205 -2.87 16.02 1.25
CA LYS A 205 -2.54 17.30 1.92
C LYS A 205 -3.80 18.06 2.34
N GLN A 206 -4.83 18.12 1.50
CA GLN A 206 -6.09 18.82 1.79
C GLN A 206 -6.88 18.17 2.93
N LEU A 207 -6.87 16.83 3.00
CA LEU A 207 -7.61 16.04 3.97
C LEU A 207 -6.78 15.68 5.22
N ASN A 208 -5.50 16.06 5.26
CA ASN A 208 -4.54 15.68 6.32
C ASN A 208 -4.50 14.16 6.55
N THR A 209 -4.50 13.38 5.47
CA THR A 209 -4.47 11.92 5.47
C THR A 209 -3.02 11.44 5.41
N SER A 210 -2.64 10.45 6.23
CA SER A 210 -1.38 9.72 6.09
C SER A 210 -1.53 8.64 5.04
N MET A 211 -0.43 8.19 4.40
CA MET A 211 -0.53 7.20 3.34
C MET A 211 0.53 6.10 3.45
N ILE A 212 0.13 4.85 3.22
CA ILE A 212 1.03 3.76 2.85
C ILE A 212 0.87 3.52 1.36
N LEU A 213 1.93 3.76 0.59
CA LEU A 213 1.94 3.52 -0.85
C LEU A 213 2.69 2.23 -1.15
N ILE A 214 1.97 1.22 -1.60
CA ILE A 214 2.56 -0.04 -2.05
C ILE A 214 2.80 0.06 -3.55
N THR A 215 4.04 -0.15 -3.96
CA THR A 215 4.43 -0.13 -5.38
C THR A 215 5.70 -0.96 -5.59
N HIS A 216 5.97 -1.30 -6.83
CA HIS A 216 7.26 -1.84 -7.27
C HIS A 216 8.09 -0.80 -8.04
N ASP A 217 7.56 0.41 -8.21
CA ASP A 217 8.21 1.50 -8.96
C ASP A 217 8.92 2.47 -8.02
N MET A 218 10.25 2.42 -8.02
CA MET A 218 11.11 3.30 -7.22
C MET A 218 11.03 4.77 -7.68
N GLY A 219 10.69 5.04 -8.93
CA GLY A 219 10.50 6.40 -9.44
C GLY A 219 9.31 7.09 -8.78
N ILE A 220 8.19 6.38 -8.66
CA ILE A 220 7.01 6.85 -7.93
C ILE A 220 7.35 7.13 -6.47
N VAL A 221 8.11 6.22 -5.84
CA VAL A 221 8.52 6.37 -4.43
C VAL A 221 9.36 7.62 -4.23
N ALA A 222 10.29 7.89 -5.15
CA ALA A 222 11.15 9.08 -5.08
C ALA A 222 10.37 10.39 -5.10
N GLU A 223 9.24 10.42 -5.83
CA GLU A 223 8.42 11.63 -6.01
C GLU A 223 7.38 11.82 -4.90
N THR A 224 6.85 10.70 -4.33
CA THR A 224 5.62 10.77 -3.53
C THR A 224 5.82 10.39 -2.06
N CYS A 225 6.91 9.71 -1.69
CA CYS A 225 7.09 9.18 -0.34
C CYS A 225 8.04 10.04 0.50
N ASP A 226 7.82 10.03 1.82
CA ASP A 226 8.72 10.62 2.82
C ASP A 226 9.71 9.58 3.35
N GLN A 227 9.22 8.35 3.57
CA GLN A 227 9.98 7.19 4.05
C GLN A 227 9.81 6.01 3.10
N VAL A 228 10.81 5.15 3.06
CA VAL A 228 10.81 3.93 2.24
C VAL A 228 11.11 2.71 3.10
N LEU A 229 10.33 1.66 2.89
CA LEU A 229 10.53 0.33 3.43
C LEU A 229 10.71 -0.63 2.25
N ILE A 230 11.89 -1.22 2.12
CA ILE A 230 12.18 -2.18 1.04
C ILE A 230 11.96 -3.57 1.58
N MET A 231 10.99 -4.25 0.97
CA MET A 231 10.51 -5.55 1.41
C MET A 231 10.93 -6.67 0.46
N TYR A 232 11.46 -7.76 1.01
CA TYR A 232 11.85 -8.96 0.27
C TYR A 232 11.50 -10.21 1.08
N ALA A 233 10.81 -11.18 0.47
CA ALA A 233 10.42 -12.45 1.07
C ALA A 233 9.83 -12.33 2.50
N GLY A 234 8.93 -11.39 2.70
CA GLY A 234 8.26 -11.15 3.98
C GLY A 234 9.05 -10.32 4.99
N GLU A 235 10.23 -9.85 4.68
CA GLU A 235 11.10 -9.09 5.58
C GLU A 235 11.34 -7.67 5.06
N ILE A 236 11.48 -6.69 5.96
CA ILE A 236 12.03 -5.37 5.62
C ILE A 236 13.55 -5.53 5.65
N ILE A 237 14.21 -5.33 4.51
CA ILE A 237 15.66 -5.52 4.36
C ILE A 237 16.44 -4.21 4.35
N GLU A 238 15.76 -3.11 4.07
CA GLU A 238 16.33 -1.76 4.11
C GLU A 238 15.22 -0.75 4.38
N ARG A 239 15.51 0.32 5.13
CA ARG A 239 14.56 1.40 5.42
C ARG A 239 15.28 2.72 5.63
N GLY A 240 14.61 3.82 5.33
CA GLY A 240 15.15 5.16 5.54
C GLY A 240 14.24 6.24 4.96
N SER A 241 14.64 7.49 5.12
CA SER A 241 14.01 8.56 4.35
C SER A 241 14.25 8.33 2.84
N VAL A 242 13.35 8.86 2.00
CA VAL A 242 13.56 8.84 0.54
C VAL A 242 14.92 9.44 0.21
N TYR A 243 15.28 10.56 0.87
CA TYR A 243 16.57 11.22 0.67
C TYR A 243 17.74 10.28 0.96
N ASP A 244 17.72 9.58 2.09
CA ASP A 244 18.81 8.68 2.49
C ASP A 244 18.91 7.49 1.52
N ILE A 245 17.79 6.86 1.19
CA ILE A 245 17.77 5.70 0.29
C ILE A 245 18.24 6.07 -1.11
N PHE A 246 17.88 7.24 -1.66
CA PHE A 246 18.25 7.60 -3.03
C PHE A 246 19.63 8.25 -3.15
N ASN A 247 20.21 8.77 -2.06
CA ASN A 247 21.54 9.39 -2.07
C ASN A 247 22.63 8.52 -1.41
N SER A 248 22.30 7.38 -0.81
CA SER A 248 23.29 6.46 -0.28
C SER A 248 24.13 5.83 -1.39
N GLU A 249 25.43 5.66 -1.14
CA GLU A 249 26.32 4.88 -2.03
C GLU A 249 26.33 3.38 -1.65
N VAL A 250 25.80 3.02 -0.49
CA VAL A 250 25.83 1.65 0.04
C VAL A 250 24.43 1.19 0.33
N HIS A 251 24.04 0.12 -0.35
CA HIS A 251 22.71 -0.50 -0.20
C HIS A 251 22.81 -1.99 0.04
N HIS A 252 21.73 -2.54 0.53
CA HIS A 252 21.53 -3.98 0.44
C HIS A 252 21.55 -4.41 -1.05
N PRO A 253 22.22 -5.53 -1.42
CA PRO A 253 22.34 -5.94 -2.82
C PRO A 253 21.02 -6.13 -3.58
N TYR A 254 19.92 -6.37 -2.89
CA TYR A 254 18.59 -6.37 -3.50
C TYR A 254 18.14 -4.96 -3.91
N THR A 255 18.35 -3.97 -3.04
CA THR A 255 18.06 -2.55 -3.32
C THR A 255 18.90 -2.04 -4.51
N GLU A 256 20.20 -2.40 -4.55
CA GLU A 256 21.04 -2.13 -5.73
C GLU A 256 20.43 -2.73 -7.02
N GLY A 257 19.88 -3.94 -6.91
CA GLY A 257 19.18 -4.61 -8.01
C GLY A 257 17.89 -3.89 -8.44
N LEU A 258 17.11 -3.38 -7.50
CA LEU A 258 15.92 -2.58 -7.79
C LEU A 258 16.30 -1.29 -8.52
N PHE A 259 17.30 -0.55 -8.04
CA PHE A 259 17.83 0.63 -8.75
C PHE A 259 18.39 0.31 -10.14
N GLY A 260 19.05 -0.83 -10.30
CA GLY A 260 19.56 -1.29 -11.59
C GLY A 260 18.47 -1.64 -12.62
N SER A 261 17.23 -1.78 -12.16
CA SER A 261 16.06 -2.04 -13.02
C SER A 261 15.32 -0.76 -13.44
N ILE A 262 15.72 0.42 -12.93
CA ILE A 262 15.15 1.71 -13.32
C ILE A 262 15.83 2.19 -14.60
N PRO A 263 15.08 2.54 -15.67
CA PRO A 263 15.66 3.15 -16.86
C PRO A 263 16.26 4.52 -16.51
N ARG A 264 17.54 4.72 -16.81
CA ARG A 264 18.19 6.03 -16.69
C ARG A 264 18.29 6.67 -18.06
N LEU A 265 17.95 7.95 -18.16
CA LEU A 265 18.06 8.71 -19.43
C LEU A 265 19.50 8.87 -19.89
N ASP A 266 20.47 8.80 -18.99
CA ASP A 266 21.91 9.00 -19.24
C ASP A 266 22.66 7.67 -19.47
N ASP A 267 21.98 6.52 -19.38
CA ASP A 267 22.63 5.21 -19.51
C ASP A 267 22.51 4.74 -20.96
N GLU A 268 23.64 4.70 -21.67
CA GLU A 268 23.74 4.18 -23.04
C GLU A 268 23.63 2.64 -23.10
N THR A 269 23.33 1.97 -21.99
CA THR A 269 23.18 0.51 -21.96
C THR A 269 21.87 0.08 -22.60
N ASP A 270 21.94 -0.73 -23.62
CA ASP A 270 20.78 -1.27 -24.38
C ASP A 270 19.85 -2.18 -23.55
N ARG A 271 20.19 -2.51 -22.31
CA ARG A 271 19.42 -3.44 -21.47
C ARG A 271 19.48 -3.08 -19.99
N LEU A 272 18.33 -3.07 -19.35
CA LEU A 272 18.19 -3.03 -17.89
C LEU A 272 18.89 -4.25 -17.26
N LYS A 273 19.36 -4.11 -16.02
CA LYS A 273 20.01 -5.19 -15.26
C LYS A 273 18.98 -5.83 -14.32
N PRO A 274 18.22 -6.85 -14.77
CA PRO A 274 17.25 -7.50 -13.90
C PRO A 274 17.92 -8.25 -12.77
N ILE A 275 17.24 -8.34 -11.62
CA ILE A 275 17.67 -9.20 -10.52
C ILE A 275 17.51 -10.66 -10.96
N LYS A 276 18.61 -11.40 -11.00
CA LYS A 276 18.64 -12.80 -11.51
C LYS A 276 17.97 -13.75 -10.50
N GLY A 277 17.37 -14.81 -11.02
CA GLY A 277 16.75 -15.88 -10.23
C GLY A 277 15.32 -15.56 -9.78
N LEU A 278 14.70 -16.49 -9.08
CA LEU A 278 13.36 -16.36 -8.52
C LEU A 278 13.43 -16.06 -7.03
N MET A 279 12.39 -15.47 -6.46
CA MET A 279 12.25 -15.35 -5.01
C MET A 279 12.31 -16.74 -4.35
N PRO A 280 12.83 -16.82 -3.12
CA PRO A 280 12.81 -18.08 -2.38
C PRO A 280 11.37 -18.57 -2.17
N ASP A 281 11.23 -19.88 -2.07
CA ASP A 281 9.96 -20.50 -1.76
C ASP A 281 9.50 -20.06 -0.36
N PRO A 282 8.34 -19.39 -0.22
CA PRO A 282 7.87 -18.91 1.06
C PRO A 282 7.46 -20.04 2.02
N THR A 283 7.38 -21.29 1.55
CA THR A 283 7.17 -22.47 2.40
C THR A 283 8.48 -22.98 3.01
N ASN A 284 9.64 -22.60 2.43
CA ASN A 284 10.96 -23.07 2.85
C ASN A 284 12.01 -21.95 2.68
N LEU A 285 11.91 -20.93 3.54
CA LEU A 285 12.81 -19.78 3.52
C LEU A 285 14.23 -20.17 3.99
N PRO A 286 15.30 -19.53 3.49
CA PRO A 286 16.66 -19.68 4.01
C PRO A 286 16.76 -19.34 5.50
N GLU A 287 17.61 -20.05 6.25
CA GLU A 287 17.86 -19.78 7.68
C GLU A 287 18.46 -18.38 7.93
N GLY A 288 19.37 -17.96 7.05
CA GLY A 288 20.03 -16.64 7.11
C GLY A 288 19.31 -15.56 6.30
N CYS A 289 20.06 -14.78 5.57
CA CYS A 289 19.54 -13.73 4.69
C CYS A 289 18.66 -14.33 3.59
N SER A 290 17.40 -13.92 3.52
CA SER A 290 16.42 -14.43 2.54
C SER A 290 16.85 -14.15 1.09
N PHE A 291 17.68 -13.11 0.85
CA PHE A 291 18.24 -12.81 -0.47
C PHE A 291 19.48 -13.62 -0.81
N SER A 292 20.08 -14.37 0.13
CA SER A 292 21.35 -15.09 -0.08
C SER A 292 21.39 -15.98 -1.33
N PRO A 293 20.32 -16.68 -1.77
CA PRO A 293 20.36 -17.48 -2.99
C PRO A 293 20.52 -16.71 -4.30
N ARG A 294 20.13 -15.42 -4.30
CA ARG A 294 20.18 -14.52 -5.48
C ARG A 294 21.28 -13.47 -5.37
N CYS A 295 21.91 -13.36 -4.20
CA CYS A 295 22.84 -12.29 -3.89
C CYS A 295 24.18 -12.49 -4.59
N PRO A 296 24.62 -11.57 -5.48
CA PRO A 296 25.93 -11.66 -6.12
C PRO A 296 27.10 -11.41 -5.15
N LYS A 297 26.82 -10.85 -3.97
CA LYS A 297 27.78 -10.57 -2.90
C LYS A 297 27.62 -11.52 -1.71
N CYS A 298 26.97 -12.68 -1.89
CA CYS A 298 26.69 -13.64 -0.82
C CYS A 298 27.98 -14.15 -0.15
N MET A 299 28.02 -14.10 1.18
CA MET A 299 29.08 -14.63 2.01
C MET A 299 28.57 -15.86 2.80
N GLU A 300 29.47 -16.69 3.35
CA GLU A 300 29.07 -17.86 4.15
C GLU A 300 28.24 -17.49 5.39
N ILE A 301 28.48 -16.31 5.99
CA ILE A 301 27.70 -15.80 7.12
C ILE A 301 26.24 -15.52 6.69
N CYS A 302 26.01 -15.02 5.46
CA CYS A 302 24.68 -14.70 4.95
C CYS A 302 23.77 -15.94 4.84
N LYS A 303 24.33 -17.12 4.80
CA LYS A 303 23.57 -18.39 4.79
C LYS A 303 23.07 -18.80 6.17
N LYS A 304 23.65 -18.23 7.25
CA LYS A 304 23.39 -18.61 8.64
C LYS A 304 22.76 -17.52 9.47
N GLU A 305 23.04 -16.26 9.15
CA GLU A 305 22.63 -15.11 9.93
C GLU A 305 21.94 -14.08 9.03
N LYS A 306 20.90 -13.44 9.57
CA LYS A 306 20.22 -12.32 8.92
C LYS A 306 21.03 -11.05 9.16
N PRO A 307 21.20 -10.18 8.14
CA PRO A 307 21.81 -8.85 8.34
C PRO A 307 20.89 -7.99 9.22
N SER A 308 21.49 -7.08 9.99
CA SER A 308 20.72 -6.02 10.68
C SER A 308 20.17 -5.02 9.66
N VAL A 309 18.95 -4.53 9.88
CA VAL A 309 18.25 -3.52 9.07
C VAL A 309 18.46 -2.12 9.64
#